data_cc9943bc58d832e97297ec132cf32fc1
#
_entry.id   cc9943bc58d832e97297ec132cf32fc1
#
_cell.length_a   1.000
_cell.length_b   1.000
_cell.length_c   1.000
_cell.angle_alpha   90.00
_cell.angle_beta   90.00
_cell.angle_gamma   90.00
#
_symmetry.space_group_name_H-M   'P 1'
#
loop_
_entity.id
_entity.type
_entity.pdbx_description
1 polymer ?
#
loop_
_entity_poly.entity_id
_entity_poly.type
_entity_poly.pdbx_seq_one_letter_code
_entity_poly.pdbx_strand_id
1 'polypeptide(L)' 'MPKTITTVEEYEDATKRIAELAGCLKDSSEEAELKELTAAVEKWDFDHDDATAWNS' A
#
# COMPACT_ATOMS: atom_id res chain seq x y z
N MET A 1 -5.07 -5.65 13.03
CA MET A 1 -4.75 -4.22 13.09
C MET A 1 -4.54 -3.67 11.70
N PRO A 2 -5.10 -2.54 11.40
CA PRO A 2 -4.90 -1.98 10.09
C PRO A 2 -3.45 -1.54 9.91
N LYS A 3 -2.95 -1.68 8.73
CA LYS A 3 -1.62 -1.23 8.41
C LYS A 3 -1.63 0.28 8.25
N THR A 4 -0.60 0.91 8.75
CA THR A 4 -0.47 2.36 8.59
C THR A 4 0.95 2.66 8.17
N ILE A 5 1.08 3.50 7.18
CA ILE A 5 2.39 3.89 6.67
C ILE A 5 2.71 5.26 7.23
N THR A 6 3.85 5.35 7.91
CA THR A 6 4.27 6.60 8.50
C THR A 6 5.63 7.06 7.99
N THR A 7 6.33 6.22 7.23
CA THR A 7 7.62 6.58 6.67
C THR A 7 7.72 6.08 5.25
N VAL A 8 8.67 6.63 4.52
CA VAL A 8 8.91 6.19 3.14
C VAL A 8 9.36 4.74 3.12
N GLU A 9 10.12 4.32 4.12
CA GLU A 9 10.56 2.94 4.17
C GLU A 9 9.37 2.01 4.30
N GLU A 10 8.42 2.38 5.13
CA GLU A 10 7.22 1.57 5.28
C GLU A 10 6.42 1.55 3.97
N TYR A 11 6.38 2.67 3.29
CA TYR A 11 5.71 2.74 2.01
C TYR A 11 6.34 1.78 1.00
N GLU A 12 7.67 1.79 0.94
CA GLU A 12 8.38 0.90 0.03
C GLU A 12 8.15 -0.56 0.39
N ASP A 13 8.20 -0.87 1.68
CA ASP A 13 7.94 -2.24 2.11
C ASP A 13 6.52 -2.66 1.75
N ALA A 14 5.57 -1.77 1.93
CA ALA A 14 4.18 -2.08 1.62
C ALA A 14 4.00 -2.35 0.13
N THR A 15 4.59 -1.52 -0.73
CA THR A 15 4.45 -1.73 -2.15
C THR A 15 5.14 -3.03 -2.59
N LYS A 16 6.27 -3.33 -1.98
CA LYS A 16 6.95 -4.57 -2.28
C LYS A 16 6.11 -5.77 -1.87
N ARG A 17 5.51 -5.68 -0.69
CA ARG A 17 4.67 -6.76 -0.21
C ARG A 17 3.43 -6.92 -1.08
N ILE A 18 2.87 -5.82 -1.54
CA ILE A 18 1.73 -5.87 -2.43
C ILE A 18 2.08 -6.65 -3.69
N ALA A 19 3.27 -6.39 -4.25
CA ALA A 19 3.70 -7.09 -5.43
C ALA A 19 3.81 -8.59 -5.17
N GLU A 20 4.28 -8.96 -3.98
CA GLU A 20 4.38 -10.37 -3.62
C GLU A 20 3.01 -11.00 -3.46
N LEU A 21 2.09 -10.27 -2.87
CA LEU A 21 0.76 -10.78 -2.61
C LEU A 21 -0.13 -10.78 -3.84
N ALA A 22 0.27 -10.08 -4.87
CA ALA A 22 -0.56 -9.96 -6.07
C ALA A 22 -0.85 -11.32 -6.71
N GLY A 23 -0.02 -12.33 -6.42
CA GLY A 23 -0.26 -13.65 -6.97
C GLY A 23 -1.00 -14.59 -6.04
N CYS A 24 -1.49 -14.08 -4.92
CA CYS A 24 -2.14 -14.95 -3.95
C CYS A 24 -3.50 -15.42 -4.45
N LEU A 25 -3.99 -16.49 -3.82
CA LEU A 25 -5.30 -17.00 -4.15
C LEU A 25 -6.37 -16.10 -3.58
N LYS A 26 -7.51 -16.08 -4.25
CA LYS A 26 -8.64 -15.31 -3.76
C LYS A 26 -9.17 -15.93 -2.49
N ASP A 27 -9.74 -15.10 -1.67
CA ASP A 27 -10.37 -15.51 -0.40
C ASP A 27 -9.38 -16.11 0.58
N SER A 28 -8.09 -15.82 0.40
CA SER A 28 -7.10 -16.25 1.36
C SER A 28 -6.85 -15.10 2.34
N SER A 29 -6.20 -15.42 3.45
CA SER A 29 -5.82 -14.36 4.39
C SER A 29 -4.83 -13.41 3.74
N GLU A 30 -4.10 -13.87 2.75
CA GLU A 30 -3.18 -13.02 2.02
C GLU A 30 -3.93 -11.97 1.22
N GLU A 31 -5.09 -12.31 0.72
CA GLU A 31 -5.88 -11.33 0.01
C GLU A 31 -6.34 -10.22 0.95
N ALA A 32 -6.72 -10.57 2.16
CA ALA A 32 -7.11 -9.57 3.14
C ALA A 32 -5.93 -8.64 3.45
N GLU A 33 -4.74 -9.20 3.59
CA GLU A 33 -3.56 -8.39 3.82
C GLU A 33 -3.28 -7.48 2.63
N LEU A 34 -3.45 -8.00 1.44
CA LEU A 34 -3.24 -7.21 0.23
C LEU A 34 -4.16 -5.99 0.21
N LYS A 35 -5.41 -6.20 0.57
CA LYS A 35 -6.36 -5.09 0.60
C LYS A 35 -5.95 -4.04 1.63
N GLU A 36 -5.50 -4.49 2.79
CA GLU A 36 -5.08 -3.56 3.83
C GLU A 36 -3.86 -2.76 3.40
N LEU A 37 -2.90 -3.43 2.80
CA LEU A 37 -1.70 -2.75 2.33
C LEU A 37 -2.02 -1.76 1.22
N THR A 38 -2.89 -2.16 0.31
CA THR A 38 -3.27 -1.28 -0.78
C THR A 38 -3.95 -0.03 -0.23
N ALA A 39 -4.84 -0.20 0.74
CA ALA A 39 -5.51 0.94 1.34
C ALA A 39 -4.51 1.86 2.05
N ALA A 40 -3.53 1.27 2.73
CA ALA A 40 -2.53 2.06 3.42
C ALA A 40 -1.67 2.86 2.44
N VAL A 41 -1.30 2.23 1.34
CA VAL A 41 -0.50 2.89 0.31
C VAL A 41 -1.30 4.02 -0.32
N GLU A 42 -2.56 3.78 -0.60
CA GLU A 42 -3.39 4.81 -1.19
C GLU A 42 -3.54 6.00 -0.26
N LYS A 43 -3.71 5.73 1.03
CA LYS A 43 -3.81 6.81 1.99
C LYS A 43 -2.52 7.60 2.09
N TRP A 44 -1.40 6.91 2.07
CA TRP A 44 -0.11 7.58 2.07
C TRP A 44 0.03 8.48 0.85
N ASP A 45 -0.31 7.95 -0.30
CA ASP A 45 -0.25 8.72 -1.53
C ASP A 45 -1.14 9.93 -1.46
N PHE A 46 -2.32 9.77 -0.92
CA PHE A 46 -3.26 10.88 -0.80
C PHE A 46 -2.73 11.94 0.14
N ASP A 47 -2.19 11.53 1.28
CA ASP A 47 -1.69 12.46 2.28
C ASP A 47 -0.45 13.19 1.78
N HIS A 48 0.32 12.57 0.92
CA HIS A 48 1.56 13.13 0.41
C HIS A 48 1.44 13.52 -1.05
N ASP A 49 0.28 13.89 -1.44
CA ASP A 49 -0.04 14.13 -2.82
C ASP A 49 0.39 15.50 -3.31
N ASP A 50 1.34 16.07 -2.68
CA ASP A 50 2.02 17.19 -3.24
C ASP A 50 2.60 16.81 -4.54
N ALA A 51 2.72 15.58 -4.69
CA ALA A 51 3.16 15.01 -5.89
C ALA A 51 2.33 15.41 -7.06
N THR A 52 1.19 15.91 -6.81
CA THR A 52 0.43 16.47 -7.89
C THR A 52 1.25 17.52 -8.58
N ALA A 53 2.21 18.03 -7.91
CA ALA A 53 3.05 19.00 -8.52
C ALA A 53 3.80 18.42 -9.70
N TRP A 54 4.15 17.16 -9.62
CA TRP A 54 4.90 16.57 -10.70
C TRP A 54 4.04 16.34 -11.90
N ASN A 55 2.78 16.38 -11.67
CA ASN A 55 1.85 16.10 -12.69
C ASN A 55 1.55 17.29 -13.53
N SER A 56 1.92 18.41 -13.09
CA SER A 56 1.60 19.60 -13.85
C SER A 56 2.64 19.91 -14.88
#